data_6e63423e1630b3db61d44faa3fa99fe5
#
_entry.id   6e63423e1630b3db61d44faa3fa99fe5
#
_cell.length_a   1.000
_cell.length_b   1.000
_cell.length_c   1.000
_cell.angle_alpha   90.00
_cell.angle_beta   90.00
_cell.angle_gamma   90.00
#
_symmetry.space_group_name_H-M   'P 1'
#
loop_
_entity.id
_entity.type
_entity.pdbx_description
1 polymer ?
#
loop_
_entity_poly.entity_id
_entity_poly.type
_entity_poly.pdbx_seq_one_letter_code
_entity_poly.pdbx_strand_id
1 'polypeptide(L)' 'MVWKCDKCGATFDLEDIPEECPECGCDDGTFSLIDKE' A
#
# COMPACT_ATOMS: atom_id res chain seq x y z
N MET A 1 -5.61 -7.58 5.68
CA MET A 1 -5.52 -6.12 5.70
C MET A 1 -5.20 -5.61 4.31
N VAL A 2 -5.80 -4.50 3.95
CA VAL A 2 -5.61 -3.95 2.62
C VAL A 2 -4.88 -2.62 2.74
N TRP A 3 -3.81 -2.49 2.00
CA TRP A 3 -3.00 -1.28 1.98
C TRP A 3 -3.17 -0.56 0.65
N LYS A 4 -3.18 0.75 0.71
CA LYS A 4 -3.34 1.56 -0.49
C LYS A 4 -2.19 2.54 -0.60
N CYS A 5 -1.57 2.56 -1.77
CA CYS A 5 -0.47 3.47 -2.04
C CYS A 5 -1.03 4.86 -2.36
N ASP A 6 -0.59 5.85 -1.61
CA ASP A 6 -1.07 7.22 -1.83
C ASP A 6 -0.49 7.84 -3.08
N LYS A 7 0.57 7.23 -3.59
CA LYS A 7 1.23 7.79 -4.76
C LYS A 7 0.52 7.40 -6.05
N CYS A 8 0.31 6.11 -6.22
CA CYS A 8 -0.28 5.63 -7.46
C CYS A 8 -1.71 5.15 -7.26
N GLY A 9 -2.15 5.01 -6.02
CA GLY A 9 -3.51 4.59 -5.74
C GLY A 9 -3.73 3.10 -5.84
N ALA A 10 -2.66 2.32 -5.91
CA ALA A 10 -2.79 0.87 -5.99
C ALA A 10 -3.14 0.30 -4.63
N THR A 11 -3.86 -0.81 -4.63
CA THR A 11 -4.25 -1.46 -3.39
C THR A 11 -3.63 -2.85 -3.33
N PHE A 12 -3.27 -3.27 -2.11
CA PHE A 12 -2.62 -4.54 -1.90
C PHE A 12 -3.21 -5.20 -0.68
N ASP A 13 -3.44 -6.51 -0.79
CA ASP A 13 -3.93 -7.30 0.33
C ASP A 13 -2.74 -7.96 1.01
N LEU A 14 -2.19 -7.29 2.01
CA LEU A 14 -0.99 -7.75 2.71
C LEU A 14 -1.22 -7.72 4.20
N GLU A 15 -0.51 -8.59 4.90
CA GLU A 15 -0.60 -8.62 6.36
C GLU A 15 0.07 -7.42 6.98
N ASP A 16 1.14 -6.96 6.36
CA ASP A 16 1.88 -5.82 6.86
C ASP A 16 2.11 -4.84 5.75
N ILE A 17 2.51 -3.63 6.15
CA ILE A 17 2.80 -2.58 5.18
C ILE A 17 3.99 -3.02 4.33
N PRO A 18 3.88 -2.88 3.00
CA PRO A 18 4.98 -3.28 2.13
C PRO A 18 6.16 -2.31 2.26
N GLU A 19 7.35 -2.82 1.99
CA GLU A 19 8.52 -1.97 2.06
C GLU A 19 8.49 -0.90 1.00
N GLU A 20 7.98 -1.26 -0.16
CA GLU A 20 7.90 -0.31 -1.26
C GLU A 20 6.71 -0.67 -2.13
N CYS A 21 6.29 0.29 -2.92
CA CYS A 21 5.16 0.07 -3.81
C CYS A 21 5.64 -0.63 -5.07
N PRO A 22 5.16 -1.86 -5.33
CA PRO A 22 5.58 -2.58 -6.53
C PRO A 22 4.97 -2.01 -7.80
N GLU A 23 3.98 -1.14 -7.66
CA GLU A 23 3.34 -0.55 -8.83
C GLU A 23 4.13 0.63 -9.36
N CYS A 24 4.38 1.61 -8.52
CA CYS A 24 5.11 2.80 -8.94
C CYS A 24 6.55 2.78 -8.46
N GLY A 25 6.90 1.87 -7.59
CA GLY A 25 8.26 1.76 -7.12
C GLY A 25 8.65 2.78 -6.08
N CYS A 26 7.67 3.44 -5.46
CA CYS A 26 7.96 4.42 -4.42
C CYS A 26 8.20 3.72 -3.10
N ASP A 27 9.25 4.11 -2.43
CA ASP A 27 9.58 3.53 -1.12
C ASP A 27 9.42 4.55 -0.01
N ASP A 28 8.51 5.50 -0.21
CA ASP A 28 8.24 6.53 0.79
C ASP A 28 7.51 5.99 2.00
N GLY A 29 6.87 4.87 1.84
CA GLY A 29 6.06 4.34 2.93
C GLY A 29 4.73 5.05 3.07
N THR A 30 4.26 5.70 2.02
CA THR A 30 3.01 6.43 2.07
C THR A 30 1.86 5.50 1.73
N PHE A 31 1.58 4.57 2.62
CA PHE A 31 0.48 3.63 2.44
C PHE A 31 -0.58 3.90 3.48
N SER A 32 -1.82 3.69 3.09
CA SER A 32 -2.95 3.85 3.99
C SER A 32 -3.64 2.52 4.18
N LEU A 33 -4.01 2.24 5.42
CA LEU A 33 -4.72 1.01 5.72
C LEU A 33 -6.19 1.21 5.44
N ILE A 34 -6.71 0.43 4.53
CA ILE A 34 -8.13 0.50 4.18
C ILE A 34 -8.76 -0.86 4.39
N ASP A 35 -8.61 -1.36 5.57
CA ASP A 35 -9.15 -2.67 5.92
C ASP A 35 -10.66 -2.61 5.90
N LYS A 36 -11.25 -3.28 4.95
CA LYS A 36 -12.70 -3.31 4.82
C LYS A 36 -13.21 -4.66 5.24
N GLU A 37 -13.85 -4.67 6.32
CA GLU A 37 -14.43 -5.91 6.83
C GLU A 37 -15.84 -6.15 6.27
#